data_6da7028314dd315698401e0ed7c3c1dd
#
_entry.id   6da7028314dd315698401e0ed7c3c1dd
#
_cell.length_a   1.000
_cell.length_b   1.000
_cell.length_c   1.000
_cell.angle_alpha   90.00
_cell.angle_beta   90.00
_cell.angle_gamma   90.00
#
_symmetry.space_group_name_H-M   'P 1'
#
loop_
_entity.id
_entity.type
_entity.pdbx_description
1 polymer ?
#
loop_
_entity_poly.entity_id
_entity_poly.type
_entity_poly.pdbx_seq_one_letter_code
_entity_poly.pdbx_strand_id
1 'polypeptide(L)'
;MKATVENGSFKERLLRLYEDHGSVISRNDIPYSAKIREKGFGNFRALSLPDRKNELWKNTDLTHVLNQDYTKYLEKTESGKDVDFMFNCEVHNFETDQVSFLNGWHIRTAKDLSQLPGGIIIGSLGDAFRQYPELIEKHYGRYADSAKDLFLAMN
;
A
#
# COMPACT_ATOMS: atom_id res chain seq x y z
N MET A 1 -7.27 18.23 -19.52
CA MET A 1 -7.80 18.93 -18.34
C MET A 1 -6.62 19.31 -17.45
N LYS A 2 -6.39 20.60 -17.19
CA LYS A 2 -5.35 21.05 -16.26
C LYS A 2 -5.85 20.70 -14.84
N ALA A 3 -5.14 19.81 -14.17
CA ALA A 3 -5.41 19.51 -12.77
C ALA A 3 -5.23 20.80 -11.96
N THR A 4 -6.25 21.16 -11.21
CA THR A 4 -6.19 22.23 -10.21
C THR A 4 -5.15 21.79 -9.18
N VAL A 5 -4.07 22.54 -9.03
CA VAL A 5 -3.05 22.30 -8.01
C VAL A 5 -3.76 22.36 -6.65
N GLU A 6 -3.91 21.23 -5.99
CA GLU A 6 -4.46 21.18 -4.64
C GLU A 6 -3.54 21.97 -3.71
N ASN A 7 -3.99 23.09 -3.20
CA ASN A 7 -3.28 23.89 -2.21
C ASN A 7 -3.22 23.12 -0.88
N GLY A 8 -2.02 22.80 -0.42
CA GLY A 8 -1.77 22.18 0.87
C GLY A 8 -0.46 21.37 0.89
N SER A 9 0.05 21.11 2.08
CA SER A 9 1.21 20.22 2.26
C SER A 9 0.87 18.80 1.85
N PHE A 10 1.88 17.98 1.56
CA PHE A 10 1.70 16.56 1.24
C PHE A 10 0.80 15.83 2.27
N LYS A 11 1.05 16.08 3.55
CA LYS A 11 0.25 15.50 4.63
C LYS A 11 -1.21 15.94 4.59
N GLU A 12 -1.47 17.22 4.38
CA GLU A 12 -2.84 17.75 4.28
C GLU A 12 -3.59 17.18 3.08
N ARG A 13 -2.93 17.03 1.93
CA ARG A 13 -3.51 16.39 0.75
C ARG A 13 -3.92 14.95 1.02
N LEU A 14 -3.08 14.19 1.72
CA LEU A 14 -3.40 12.79 2.09
C LEU A 14 -4.49 12.68 3.16
N LEU A 15 -4.53 13.59 4.13
CA LEU A 15 -5.62 13.63 5.11
C LEU A 15 -6.97 13.88 4.43
N ARG A 16 -7.05 14.88 3.53
CA ARG A 16 -8.25 15.14 2.74
C ARG A 16 -8.64 13.94 1.87
N LEU A 17 -7.66 13.34 1.18
CA LEU A 17 -7.90 12.16 0.36
C LEU A 17 -8.57 11.04 1.16
N TYR A 18 -8.09 10.78 2.37
CA TYR A 18 -8.67 9.77 3.25
C TYR A 18 -10.07 10.17 3.75
N GLU A 19 -10.27 11.43 4.11
CA GLU A 19 -11.56 11.95 4.57
C GLU A 19 -12.61 11.89 3.45
N ASP A 20 -12.23 12.24 2.21
CA ASP A 20 -13.15 12.27 1.06
C ASP A 20 -13.43 10.85 0.51
N HIS A 21 -12.49 9.93 0.61
CA HIS A 21 -12.58 8.60 -0.02
C HIS A 21 -12.47 7.43 0.97
N GLY A 22 -12.64 7.67 2.26
CA GLY A 22 -12.50 6.65 3.30
C GLY A 22 -13.35 5.42 3.07
N SER A 23 -14.58 5.58 2.57
CA SER A 23 -15.47 4.46 2.24
C SER A 23 -14.95 3.57 1.11
N VAL A 24 -14.27 4.16 0.12
CA VAL A 24 -13.63 3.41 -0.98
C VAL A 24 -12.40 2.69 -0.46
N ILE A 25 -11.57 3.39 0.31
CA ILE A 25 -10.33 2.85 0.89
C ILE A 25 -10.60 1.67 1.83
N SER A 26 -11.65 1.76 2.65
CA SER A 26 -12.01 0.74 3.65
C SER A 26 -13.00 -0.32 3.16
N ARG A 27 -13.43 -0.26 1.90
CA ARG A 27 -14.49 -1.12 1.34
C ARG A 27 -14.28 -2.62 1.58
N ASN A 28 -13.04 -3.08 1.56
CA ASN A 28 -12.67 -4.48 1.71
C ASN A 28 -12.11 -4.81 3.10
N ASP A 29 -12.21 -3.89 4.05
CA ASP A 29 -11.71 -4.13 5.40
C ASP A 29 -12.56 -5.17 6.13
N ILE A 30 -11.87 -6.03 6.89
CA ILE A 30 -12.46 -6.83 7.93
C ILE A 30 -12.30 -6.11 9.28
N PRO A 31 -12.99 -6.48 10.35
CA PRO A 31 -12.92 -5.78 11.63
C PRO A 31 -11.50 -5.56 12.16
N TYR A 32 -10.61 -6.52 11.96
CA TYR A 32 -9.22 -6.41 12.38
C TYR A 32 -8.43 -5.38 11.54
N SER A 33 -8.51 -5.44 10.21
CA SER A 33 -7.81 -4.49 9.34
C SER A 33 -8.37 -3.07 9.50
N ALA A 34 -9.68 -2.92 9.70
CA ALA A 34 -10.32 -1.64 9.97
C ALA A 34 -9.74 -0.98 11.24
N LYS A 35 -9.59 -1.76 12.32
CA LYS A 35 -9.00 -1.26 13.57
C LYS A 35 -7.54 -0.81 13.41
N ILE A 36 -6.74 -1.55 12.63
CA ILE A 36 -5.36 -1.18 12.36
C ILE A 36 -5.29 0.07 11.50
N ARG A 37 -6.14 0.20 10.49
CA ARG A 37 -6.26 1.38 9.63
C ARG A 37 -6.65 2.62 10.43
N GLU A 38 -7.63 2.51 11.31
CA GLU A 38 -8.04 3.61 12.18
C GLU A 38 -6.89 4.07 13.09
N LYS A 39 -6.19 3.13 13.71
CA LYS A 39 -4.99 3.41 14.51
C LYS A 39 -3.91 4.08 13.67
N GLY A 40 -3.62 3.56 12.48
CA GLY A 40 -2.64 4.12 11.54
C GLY A 40 -3.00 5.55 11.14
N PHE A 41 -4.25 5.79 10.78
CA PHE A 41 -4.73 7.13 10.41
C PHE A 41 -4.64 8.12 11.58
N GLY A 42 -4.99 7.69 12.79
CA GLY A 42 -4.82 8.51 14.00
C GLY A 42 -3.37 8.91 14.25
N ASN A 43 -2.45 7.96 14.12
CA ASN A 43 -1.01 8.20 14.23
C ASN A 43 -0.50 9.10 13.10
N PHE A 44 -0.93 8.87 11.85
CA PHE A 44 -0.57 9.72 10.72
C PHE A 44 -1.01 11.17 10.94
N ARG A 45 -2.20 11.39 11.49
CA ARG A 45 -2.70 12.73 11.83
C ARG A 45 -1.85 13.40 12.90
N ALA A 46 -1.39 12.66 13.90
CA ALA A 46 -0.60 13.19 15.02
C ALA A 46 0.88 13.44 14.69
N LEU A 47 1.50 12.57 13.89
CA LEU A 47 2.92 12.64 13.57
C LEU A 47 3.23 13.76 12.56
N SER A 48 4.44 14.32 12.65
CA SER A 48 4.94 15.28 11.67
C SER A 48 5.73 14.59 10.55
N LEU A 49 5.77 15.23 9.38
CA LEU A 49 6.71 14.81 8.33
C LEU A 49 8.15 14.87 8.88
N PRO A 50 8.97 13.87 8.59
CA PRO A 50 10.36 13.90 9.00
C PRO A 50 11.10 15.02 8.27
N ASP A 51 11.99 15.67 9.00
CA ASP A 51 12.87 16.71 8.49
C ASP A 51 14.34 16.33 8.73
N ARG A 52 15.26 17.21 8.33
CA ARG A 52 16.71 17.00 8.54
C ARG A 52 17.15 16.98 10.00
N LYS A 53 16.30 17.37 10.95
CA LYS A 53 16.58 17.28 12.39
C LYS A 53 16.32 15.87 12.92
N ASN A 54 15.52 15.08 12.20
CA ASN A 54 15.31 13.68 12.54
C ASN A 54 16.54 12.86 12.14
N GLU A 55 17.17 12.22 13.11
CA GLU A 55 18.43 11.48 12.93
C GLU A 55 18.32 10.39 11.83
N LEU A 56 17.18 9.72 11.72
CA LEU A 56 16.93 8.69 10.70
C LEU A 56 16.83 9.26 9.28
N TRP A 57 16.47 10.54 9.16
CA TRP A 57 16.18 11.21 7.87
C TRP A 57 17.15 12.33 7.52
N LYS A 58 18.15 12.62 8.38
CA LYS A 58 19.07 13.77 8.23
C LYS A 58 19.81 13.85 6.89
N ASN A 59 20.06 12.70 6.26
CA ASN A 59 20.74 12.60 4.98
C ASN A 59 19.79 12.43 3.79
N THR A 60 18.46 12.52 4.01
CA THR A 60 17.45 12.30 2.98
C THR A 60 16.60 13.55 2.81
N ASP A 61 16.67 14.17 1.63
CA ASP A 61 15.82 15.30 1.29
C ASP A 61 14.54 14.82 0.61
N LEU A 62 13.44 14.84 1.33
CA LEU A 62 12.13 14.43 0.86
C LEU A 62 11.37 15.55 0.11
N THR A 63 11.87 16.78 0.11
CA THR A 63 11.13 17.95 -0.39
C THR A 63 10.70 17.76 -1.84
N HIS A 64 11.62 17.31 -2.70
CA HIS A 64 11.31 17.11 -4.10
C HIS A 64 10.23 16.05 -4.32
N VAL A 65 10.30 14.93 -3.61
CA VAL A 65 9.35 13.82 -3.71
C VAL A 65 7.98 14.24 -3.19
N LEU A 66 7.92 14.85 -2.01
CA LEU A 66 6.66 15.20 -1.35
C LEU A 66 5.90 16.36 -2.01
N ASN A 67 6.60 17.20 -2.80
CA ASN A 67 5.99 18.31 -3.52
C ASN A 67 5.43 17.91 -4.90
N GLN A 68 5.60 16.66 -5.34
CA GLN A 68 5.01 16.18 -6.58
C GLN A 68 3.50 15.97 -6.43
N ASP A 69 2.79 16.19 -7.51
CA ASP A 69 1.38 15.81 -7.61
C ASP A 69 1.27 14.40 -8.21
N TYR A 70 1.14 13.43 -7.32
CA TYR A 70 1.01 12.03 -7.72
C TYR A 70 -0.43 11.66 -8.02
N THR A 71 -0.64 10.94 -9.09
CA THR A 71 -1.94 10.30 -9.37
C THR A 71 -2.23 9.24 -8.32
N LYS A 72 -3.42 9.29 -7.70
CA LYS A 72 -3.85 8.36 -6.67
C LYS A 72 -4.81 7.35 -7.30
N TYR A 73 -4.43 6.08 -7.25
CA TYR A 73 -5.24 4.98 -7.78
C TYR A 73 -5.95 4.28 -6.61
N LEU A 74 -7.12 4.79 -6.23
CA LEU A 74 -7.90 4.26 -5.09
C LEU A 74 -8.62 2.96 -5.40
N GLU A 75 -8.72 2.61 -6.67
CA GLU A 75 -9.33 1.39 -7.14
C GLU A 75 -8.40 0.66 -8.11
N LYS A 76 -8.56 -0.65 -8.14
CA LYS A 76 -7.83 -1.49 -9.09
C LYS A 76 -8.19 -1.08 -10.51
N THR A 77 -7.19 -0.70 -11.29
CA THR A 77 -7.38 -0.44 -12.72
C THR A 77 -7.70 -1.75 -13.43
N GLU A 78 -8.77 -1.79 -14.20
CA GLU A 78 -9.00 -2.91 -15.10
C GLU A 78 -7.89 -2.92 -16.15
N SER A 79 -6.93 -3.81 -15.97
CA SER A 79 -5.91 -4.04 -16.98
C SER A 79 -6.50 -4.93 -18.06
N GLY A 80 -6.48 -4.46 -19.30
CA GLY A 80 -6.70 -5.34 -20.45
C GLY A 80 -5.69 -6.50 -20.44
N LYS A 81 -6.02 -7.57 -21.16
CA LYS A 81 -5.21 -8.82 -21.24
C LYS A 81 -3.72 -8.63 -21.63
N ASP A 82 -3.36 -7.45 -22.09
CA ASP A 82 -2.00 -7.13 -22.57
C ASP A 82 -0.98 -6.87 -21.46
N VAL A 83 -1.40 -6.70 -20.21
CA VAL A 83 -0.47 -6.40 -19.10
C VAL A 83 0.40 -7.60 -18.76
N ASP A 84 -0.13 -8.80 -18.86
CA ASP A 84 0.65 -10.03 -18.60
C ASP A 84 1.79 -10.22 -19.62
N PHE A 85 1.58 -9.79 -20.86
CA PHE A 85 2.61 -9.84 -21.89
C PHE A 85 3.74 -8.81 -21.64
N MET A 86 3.45 -7.66 -21.07
CA MET A 86 4.43 -6.62 -20.78
C MET A 86 5.40 -6.98 -19.66
N PHE A 87 5.03 -7.91 -18.78
CA PHE A 87 5.82 -8.31 -17.61
C PHE A 87 6.38 -9.73 -17.67
N ASN A 88 6.35 -10.37 -18.83
CA ASN A 88 7.02 -11.67 -19.03
C ASN A 88 8.54 -11.49 -18.99
N CYS A 89 9.12 -11.72 -17.83
CA CYS A 89 10.54 -11.90 -17.67
C CYS A 89 10.82 -13.42 -17.68
N GLU A 90 11.00 -13.98 -18.88
CA GLU A 90 11.39 -15.39 -19.02
C GLU A 90 12.90 -15.50 -18.74
N VAL A 91 13.24 -15.90 -17.54
CA VAL A 91 14.59 -16.41 -17.27
C VAL A 91 14.58 -17.88 -17.67
N HIS A 92 15.20 -18.18 -18.82
CA HIS A 92 15.30 -19.54 -19.34
C HIS A 92 15.92 -20.48 -18.29
N ASN A 93 15.27 -21.63 -18.05
CA ASN A 93 15.66 -22.68 -17.11
C ASN A 93 15.46 -22.36 -15.61
N PHE A 94 14.69 -21.34 -15.25
CA PHE A 94 14.26 -21.13 -13.87
C PHE A 94 12.76 -21.26 -13.76
N GLU A 95 12.28 -22.12 -12.88
CA GLU A 95 10.88 -22.08 -12.43
C GLU A 95 10.71 -20.86 -11.53
N THR A 96 9.97 -19.86 -12.00
CA THR A 96 9.74 -18.60 -11.27
C THR A 96 8.27 -18.38 -11.04
N ASP A 97 7.94 -17.95 -9.82
CA ASP A 97 6.62 -17.43 -9.51
C ASP A 97 6.63 -15.90 -9.64
N GLN A 98 5.82 -15.37 -10.55
CA GLN A 98 5.75 -13.94 -10.80
C GLN A 98 4.63 -13.30 -10.00
N VAL A 99 4.95 -12.15 -9.39
CA VAL A 99 3.99 -11.29 -8.71
C VAL A 99 4.03 -9.92 -9.39
N SER A 100 2.94 -9.54 -10.03
CA SER A 100 2.85 -8.31 -10.79
C SER A 100 1.98 -7.26 -10.09
N PHE A 101 2.41 -6.01 -10.18
CA PHE A 101 1.67 -4.86 -9.64
C PHE A 101 1.46 -3.81 -10.72
N LEU A 102 0.27 -3.22 -10.77
CA LEU A 102 -0.04 -2.06 -11.59
C LEU A 102 -0.59 -0.95 -10.70
N ASN A 103 0.07 0.20 -10.69
CA ASN A 103 -0.33 1.35 -9.88
C ASN A 103 -0.52 1.01 -8.38
N GLY A 104 0.32 0.12 -7.84
CA GLY A 104 0.24 -0.34 -6.46
C GLY A 104 -0.76 -1.49 -6.20
N TRP A 105 -1.57 -1.86 -7.19
CA TRP A 105 -2.51 -2.97 -7.06
C TRP A 105 -1.93 -4.27 -7.61
N HIS A 106 -2.05 -5.34 -6.82
CA HIS A 106 -1.70 -6.68 -7.29
C HIS A 106 -2.56 -7.09 -8.47
N ILE A 107 -1.91 -7.43 -9.58
CA ILE A 107 -2.57 -7.93 -10.79
C ILE A 107 -2.32 -9.42 -10.86
N ARG A 108 -3.37 -10.19 -11.01
CA ARG A 108 -3.23 -11.60 -11.23
C ARG A 108 -4.28 -12.17 -12.16
N THR A 109 -3.85 -13.11 -12.99
CA THR A 109 -4.65 -13.69 -14.05
C THR A 109 -5.54 -14.87 -13.64
N ALA A 110 -5.26 -15.58 -12.54
CA ALA A 110 -5.97 -16.84 -12.31
C ALA A 110 -6.50 -17.11 -10.89
N LYS A 111 -5.82 -16.70 -9.82
CA LYS A 111 -6.28 -16.99 -8.43
C LYS A 111 -5.83 -15.88 -7.48
N ASP A 112 -6.66 -15.53 -6.50
CA ASP A 112 -6.37 -14.48 -5.52
C ASP A 112 -5.21 -14.86 -4.59
N LEU A 113 -5.08 -16.14 -4.21
CA LEU A 113 -3.93 -16.68 -3.50
C LEU A 113 -3.41 -17.94 -4.20
N SER A 114 -2.09 -18.04 -4.36
CA SER A 114 -1.40 -19.24 -4.80
C SER A 114 -0.81 -20.00 -3.63
N GLN A 115 -1.04 -21.28 -3.63
CA GLN A 115 -0.33 -22.20 -2.75
C GLN A 115 0.77 -22.90 -3.54
N LEU A 116 2.00 -22.68 -3.10
CA LEU A 116 3.19 -23.29 -3.68
C LEU A 116 3.64 -24.48 -2.86
N PRO A 117 4.50 -25.36 -3.41
CA PRO A 117 5.13 -26.43 -2.65
C PRO A 117 5.83 -25.91 -1.39
N GLY A 118 5.82 -26.69 -0.32
CA GLY A 118 6.47 -26.31 0.96
C GLY A 118 5.63 -25.39 1.85
N GLY A 119 4.35 -25.20 1.53
CA GLY A 119 3.42 -24.39 2.35
C GLY A 119 3.57 -22.88 2.16
N ILE A 120 4.19 -22.46 1.08
CA ILE A 120 4.30 -21.03 0.70
C ILE A 120 2.98 -20.56 0.11
N ILE A 121 2.50 -19.40 0.55
CA ILE A 121 1.28 -18.75 0.05
C ILE A 121 1.65 -17.37 -0.46
N ILE A 122 1.30 -17.07 -1.72
CA ILE A 122 1.54 -15.75 -2.34
C ILE A 122 0.22 -15.16 -2.81
N GLY A 123 -0.01 -13.89 -2.50
CA GLY A 123 -1.18 -13.15 -2.95
C GLY A 123 -1.36 -11.80 -2.28
N SER A 124 -2.55 -11.21 -2.41
CA SER A 124 -2.83 -9.93 -1.79
C SER A 124 -3.02 -10.08 -0.27
N LEU A 125 -2.60 -9.06 0.47
CA LEU A 125 -2.85 -9.02 1.92
C LEU A 125 -4.36 -8.99 2.23
N GLY A 126 -5.17 -8.34 1.40
CA GLY A 126 -6.62 -8.32 1.56
C GLY A 126 -7.25 -9.71 1.47
N ASP A 127 -6.75 -10.57 0.56
CA ASP A 127 -7.21 -11.96 0.46
C ASP A 127 -6.69 -12.79 1.62
N ALA A 128 -5.46 -12.55 2.07
CA ALA A 128 -4.89 -13.21 3.22
C ALA A 128 -5.67 -12.91 4.51
N PHE A 129 -6.12 -11.68 4.71
CA PHE A 129 -7.01 -11.34 5.84
C PHE A 129 -8.32 -12.14 5.84
N ARG A 130 -8.88 -12.40 4.65
CA ARG A 130 -10.13 -13.16 4.54
C ARG A 130 -9.94 -14.67 4.71
N GLN A 131 -8.86 -15.21 4.15
CA GLN A 131 -8.65 -16.66 4.08
C GLN A 131 -7.83 -17.21 5.26
N TYR A 132 -6.94 -16.39 5.82
CA TYR A 132 -6.01 -16.76 6.90
C TYR A 132 -5.99 -15.72 8.03
N PRO A 133 -7.14 -15.30 8.58
CA PRO A 133 -7.22 -14.19 9.55
C PRO A 133 -6.33 -14.43 10.78
N GLU A 134 -6.37 -15.63 11.37
CA GLU A 134 -5.60 -15.95 12.57
C GLU A 134 -4.08 -15.84 12.35
N LEU A 135 -3.60 -16.26 11.17
CA LEU A 135 -2.18 -16.16 10.82
C LEU A 135 -1.78 -14.70 10.67
N ILE A 136 -2.58 -13.91 9.96
CA ILE A 136 -2.28 -12.51 9.73
C ILE A 136 -2.37 -11.72 11.04
N GLU A 137 -3.38 -11.91 11.87
CA GLU A 137 -3.53 -11.25 13.16
C GLU A 137 -2.36 -11.53 14.12
N LYS A 138 -1.76 -12.72 14.00
CA LYS A 138 -0.59 -13.08 14.80
C LYS A 138 0.66 -12.24 14.44
N HIS A 139 0.79 -11.77 13.22
CA HIS A 139 2.02 -11.17 12.71
C HIS A 139 1.87 -9.72 12.26
N TYR A 140 0.74 -9.35 11.66
CA TYR A 140 0.52 -8.04 11.08
C TYR A 140 0.51 -6.93 12.13
N GLY A 141 1.23 -5.84 11.84
CA GLY A 141 1.31 -4.67 12.73
C GLY A 141 2.20 -4.84 13.97
N ARG A 142 2.87 -5.97 14.14
CA ARG A 142 3.74 -6.21 15.31
C ARG A 142 5.16 -5.72 15.14
N TYR A 143 5.67 -5.74 13.92
CA TYR A 143 7.08 -5.43 13.61
C TYR A 143 7.26 -3.99 13.15
N ALA A 144 6.23 -3.38 12.59
CA ALA A 144 6.20 -2.00 12.14
C ALA A 144 5.23 -1.20 13.02
N ASP A 145 5.77 -0.38 13.91
CA ASP A 145 4.98 0.42 14.84
C ASP A 145 4.60 1.77 14.20
N SER A 146 3.35 1.90 13.80
CA SER A 146 2.79 3.12 13.19
C SER A 146 2.87 4.37 14.07
N ALA A 147 3.15 4.23 15.38
CA ALA A 147 3.31 5.38 16.27
C ALA A 147 4.70 6.01 16.19
N LYS A 148 5.67 5.33 15.58
CA LYS A 148 7.07 5.79 15.56
C LYS A 148 7.46 6.58 14.32
N ASP A 149 6.81 6.35 13.19
CA ASP A 149 7.16 6.97 11.93
C ASP A 149 5.92 7.24 11.08
N LEU A 150 5.89 8.41 10.43
CA LEU A 150 4.75 8.84 9.64
C LEU A 150 4.50 7.93 8.43
N PHE A 151 5.57 7.43 7.78
CA PHE A 151 5.41 6.57 6.62
C PHE A 151 4.94 5.16 7.02
N LEU A 152 5.33 4.68 8.21
CA LEU A 152 4.75 3.45 8.77
C LEU A 152 3.27 3.62 9.13
N ALA A 153 2.87 4.83 9.58
CA ALA A 153 1.47 5.12 9.87
C ALA A 153 0.61 5.22 8.60
N MET A 154 1.21 5.61 7.47
CA MET A 154 0.55 5.73 6.18
C MET A 154 0.38 4.36 5.48
N ASN A 155 1.27 3.42 5.71
CA ASN A 155 1.28 2.11 5.09
C ASN A 155 0.36 1.15 5.86
#